data_790a45676ef9c4418b42ebc4ae26ff12
#
_entry.id   790a45676ef9c4418b42ebc4ae26ff12
#
_cell.length_a   1.000
_cell.length_b   1.000
_cell.length_c   1.000
_cell.angle_alpha   90.00
_cell.angle_beta   90.00
_cell.angle_gamma   90.00
#
_symmetry.space_group_name_H-M   'P 1'
#
loop_
_entity.id
_entity.type
_entity.pdbx_description
1 polymer ?
#
loop_
_entity_poly.entity_id
_entity_poly.type
_entity_poly.pdbx_seq_one_letter_code
_entity_poly.pdbx_strand_id
1 'polypeptide(L)'
;MSTPWLQTLAALALLSTGVVYGTDVFFALVARPALRRTDEASMTRVLGHLHAVGDTRMPLIGATGLLATAGLALAAGGWHTRTGSLALLALLGLLTHLLVYLRVAKPVNQAQTAAAQHDIIPPDARALQTRWDSVISLRAGALTVAMSALLAATYQLP
;
A
#
# COMPACT_ATOMS: atom_id res chain seq x y z
N MET A 1 11.88 -29.42 10.88
CA MET A 1 10.46 -29.42 11.29
C MET A 1 9.84 -28.12 10.81
N SER A 2 8.88 -28.19 9.90
CA SER A 2 8.15 -26.99 9.48
C SER A 2 7.44 -26.39 10.70
N THR A 3 7.58 -25.13 10.92
CA THR A 3 6.88 -24.39 11.97
C THR A 3 5.61 -23.77 11.35
N PRO A 4 4.44 -24.45 11.44
CA PRO A 4 3.21 -24.04 10.72
C PRO A 4 2.82 -22.59 10.96
N TRP A 5 3.13 -22.05 12.14
CA TRP A 5 2.84 -20.67 12.49
C TRP A 5 3.68 -19.65 11.71
N LEU A 6 4.95 -19.96 11.35
CA LEU A 6 5.76 -19.10 10.47
C LEU A 6 5.17 -19.05 9.06
N GLN A 7 4.69 -20.19 8.56
CA GLN A 7 4.00 -20.26 7.26
C GLN A 7 2.68 -19.46 7.30
N THR A 8 1.95 -19.51 8.42
CA THR A 8 0.73 -18.72 8.61
C THR A 8 1.05 -17.21 8.62
N LEU A 9 2.10 -16.78 9.35
CA LEU A 9 2.54 -15.37 9.32
C LEU A 9 2.94 -14.92 7.91
N ALA A 10 3.71 -15.75 7.20
CA ALA A 10 4.12 -15.46 5.83
C ALA A 10 2.91 -15.34 4.88
N ALA A 11 1.94 -16.25 4.99
CA ALA A 11 0.71 -16.21 4.20
C ALA A 11 -0.11 -14.96 4.49
N LEU A 12 -0.31 -14.61 5.76
CA LEU A 12 -1.01 -13.38 6.15
C LEU A 12 -0.29 -12.13 5.65
N ALA A 13 1.04 -12.08 5.77
CA ALA A 13 1.85 -10.98 5.27
C ALA A 13 1.71 -10.83 3.74
N LEU A 14 1.84 -11.93 2.99
CA LEU A 14 1.73 -11.93 1.54
C LEU A 14 0.33 -11.54 1.05
N LEU A 15 -0.72 -12.15 1.58
CA LEU A 15 -2.10 -11.89 1.15
C LEU A 15 -2.50 -10.44 1.45
N SER A 16 -2.22 -9.95 2.66
CA SER A 16 -2.57 -8.59 3.05
C SER A 16 -1.75 -7.54 2.28
N THR A 17 -0.43 -7.73 2.18
CA THR A 17 0.44 -6.84 1.41
C THR A 17 0.07 -6.88 -0.08
N GLY A 18 -0.28 -8.05 -0.61
CA GLY A 18 -0.68 -8.25 -2.00
C GLY A 18 -1.90 -7.41 -2.41
N VAL A 19 -2.88 -7.24 -1.52
CA VAL A 19 -4.04 -6.38 -1.77
C VAL A 19 -3.61 -4.91 -1.91
N VAL A 20 -2.77 -4.43 -0.99
CA VAL A 20 -2.26 -3.04 -1.03
C VAL A 20 -1.35 -2.83 -2.25
N TYR A 21 -0.46 -3.78 -2.53
CA TYR A 21 0.43 -3.79 -3.68
C TYR A 21 -0.36 -3.74 -5.01
N GLY A 22 -1.34 -4.62 -5.18
CA GLY A 22 -2.15 -4.66 -6.38
C GLY A 22 -2.91 -3.37 -6.62
N THR A 23 -3.43 -2.75 -5.56
CA THR A 23 -4.09 -1.44 -5.62
C THR A 23 -3.11 -0.35 -6.10
N ASP A 24 -1.94 -0.23 -5.49
CA ASP A 24 -0.96 0.79 -5.86
C ASP A 24 -0.39 0.59 -7.28
N VAL A 25 -0.12 -0.64 -7.67
CA VAL A 25 0.32 -0.97 -9.05
C VAL A 25 -0.77 -0.64 -10.07
N PHE A 26 -2.03 -0.99 -9.78
CA PHE A 26 -3.15 -0.62 -10.64
C PHE A 26 -3.26 0.90 -10.80
N PHE A 27 -3.17 1.65 -9.71
CA PHE A 27 -3.18 3.12 -9.77
C PHE A 27 -1.98 3.67 -10.56
N ALA A 28 -0.78 3.15 -10.35
CA ALA A 28 0.43 3.61 -11.04
C ALA A 28 0.36 3.39 -12.56
N LEU A 29 -0.11 2.21 -12.99
CA LEU A 29 -0.02 1.78 -14.38
C LEU A 29 -1.31 2.00 -15.18
N VAL A 30 -2.48 1.94 -14.55
CA VAL A 30 -3.77 1.97 -15.24
C VAL A 30 -4.58 3.21 -14.87
N ALA A 31 -4.87 3.43 -13.59
CA ALA A 31 -5.76 4.50 -13.16
C ALA A 31 -5.18 5.89 -13.46
N ARG A 32 -3.90 6.11 -13.14
CA ARG A 32 -3.22 7.40 -13.38
C ARG A 32 -3.30 7.86 -14.84
N PRO A 33 -2.93 7.07 -15.88
CA PRO A 33 -3.09 7.51 -17.26
C PRO A 33 -4.56 7.67 -17.70
N ALA A 34 -5.50 6.90 -17.15
CA ALA A 34 -6.92 7.04 -17.41
C ALA A 34 -7.48 8.35 -16.82
N LEU A 35 -7.16 8.64 -15.56
CA LEU A 35 -7.62 9.85 -14.87
C LEU A 35 -7.11 11.15 -15.49
N ARG A 36 -5.94 11.13 -16.16
CA ARG A 36 -5.44 12.28 -16.92
C ARG A 36 -6.33 12.64 -18.11
N ARG A 37 -7.10 11.68 -18.63
CA ARG A 37 -8.04 11.86 -19.75
C ARG A 37 -9.47 12.10 -19.30
N THR A 38 -9.74 12.05 -17.98
CA THR A 38 -11.05 12.25 -17.38
C THR A 38 -11.24 13.72 -17.02
N ASP A 39 -12.43 14.28 -17.17
CA ASP A 39 -12.76 15.62 -16.71
C ASP A 39 -12.64 15.73 -15.18
N GLU A 40 -12.48 16.95 -14.67
CA GLU A 40 -12.24 17.19 -13.24
C GLU A 40 -13.40 16.80 -12.37
N ALA A 41 -14.63 17.00 -12.84
CA ALA A 41 -15.83 16.67 -12.07
C ALA A 41 -15.97 15.17 -11.87
N SER A 42 -15.88 14.40 -12.94
CA SER A 42 -15.92 12.92 -12.89
C SER A 42 -14.76 12.36 -12.07
N MET A 43 -13.54 12.88 -12.28
CA MET A 43 -12.36 12.48 -11.53
C MET A 43 -12.53 12.71 -10.02
N THR A 44 -12.97 13.91 -9.61
CA THR A 44 -13.15 14.28 -8.20
C THR A 44 -14.18 13.40 -7.53
N ARG A 45 -15.34 13.20 -8.17
CA ARG A 45 -16.42 12.36 -7.62
C ARG A 45 -15.97 10.91 -7.45
N VAL A 46 -15.40 10.31 -8.49
CA VAL A 46 -14.98 8.90 -8.44
C VAL A 46 -13.87 8.70 -7.41
N LEU A 47 -12.82 9.51 -7.44
CA LEU A 47 -11.70 9.37 -6.51
C LEU A 47 -12.12 9.67 -5.07
N GLY A 48 -12.95 10.72 -4.85
CA GLY A 48 -13.41 11.04 -3.52
C GLY A 48 -14.21 9.90 -2.87
N HIS A 49 -15.10 9.25 -3.62
CA HIS A 49 -15.85 8.09 -3.12
C HIS A 49 -14.94 6.86 -2.94
N LEU A 50 -13.99 6.62 -3.85
CA LEU A 50 -13.01 5.53 -3.70
C LEU A 50 -12.16 5.73 -2.43
N HIS A 51 -11.69 6.95 -2.19
CA HIS A 51 -10.90 7.25 -1.00
C HIS A 51 -11.74 7.16 0.28
N ALA A 52 -12.99 7.62 0.28
CA ALA A 52 -13.89 7.50 1.42
C ALA A 52 -14.03 6.03 1.88
N VAL A 53 -14.20 5.10 0.94
CA VAL A 53 -14.30 3.67 1.24
C VAL A 53 -12.93 3.07 1.52
N GLY A 54 -11.92 3.44 0.74
CA GLY A 54 -10.56 2.91 0.84
C GLY A 54 -9.92 3.24 2.19
N ASP A 55 -9.99 4.50 2.63
CA ASP A 55 -9.37 4.96 3.88
C ASP A 55 -10.05 4.39 5.14
N THR A 56 -11.24 3.78 5.01
CA THR A 56 -11.88 3.03 6.10
C THR A 56 -11.52 1.55 6.11
N ARG A 57 -11.34 0.92 4.95
CA ARG A 57 -11.15 -0.54 4.84
C ARG A 57 -9.67 -0.95 4.71
N MET A 58 -8.91 -0.22 3.93
CA MET A 58 -7.51 -0.57 3.64
C MET A 58 -6.57 -0.49 4.86
N PRO A 59 -6.77 0.39 5.87
CA PRO A 59 -5.90 0.41 7.04
C PRO A 59 -5.87 -0.91 7.81
N LEU A 60 -6.99 -1.62 7.92
CA LEU A 60 -7.01 -2.93 8.58
C LEU A 60 -6.17 -3.95 7.82
N ILE A 61 -6.30 -3.99 6.48
CA ILE A 61 -5.54 -4.90 5.62
C ILE A 61 -4.05 -4.55 5.69
N GLY A 62 -3.70 -3.27 5.56
CA GLY A 62 -2.32 -2.81 5.64
C GLY A 62 -1.68 -3.08 7.00
N ALA A 63 -2.40 -2.84 8.10
CA ALA A 63 -1.94 -3.14 9.45
C ALA A 63 -1.71 -4.65 9.65
N THR A 64 -2.60 -5.51 9.14
CA THR A 64 -2.42 -6.96 9.17
C THR A 64 -1.14 -7.38 8.45
N GLY A 65 -0.90 -6.85 7.24
CA GLY A 65 0.33 -7.12 6.49
C GLY A 65 1.59 -6.67 7.23
N LEU A 66 1.57 -5.45 7.78
CA LEU A 66 2.69 -4.88 8.54
C LEU A 66 3.00 -5.71 9.79
N LEU A 67 1.99 -6.03 10.61
CA LEU A 67 2.15 -6.78 11.85
C LEU A 67 2.59 -8.23 11.58
N ALA A 68 2.01 -8.89 10.57
CA ALA A 68 2.41 -10.23 10.19
C ALA A 68 3.87 -10.28 9.67
N THR A 69 4.28 -9.26 8.89
CA THR A 69 5.67 -9.15 8.42
C THR A 69 6.64 -8.90 9.58
N ALA A 70 6.28 -8.02 10.53
CA ALA A 70 7.09 -7.77 11.73
C ALA A 70 7.20 -9.03 12.59
N GLY A 71 6.07 -9.73 12.81
CA GLY A 71 6.04 -11.01 13.52
C GLY A 71 6.92 -12.07 12.85
N LEU A 72 6.85 -12.19 11.52
CA LEU A 72 7.71 -13.10 10.75
C LEU A 72 9.19 -12.74 10.91
N ALA A 73 9.54 -11.46 10.81
CA ALA A 73 10.91 -10.99 10.95
C ALA A 73 11.51 -11.37 12.33
N LEU A 74 10.76 -11.10 13.40
CA LEU A 74 11.19 -11.42 14.77
C LEU A 74 11.30 -12.93 14.99
N ALA A 75 10.27 -13.65 14.61
CA ALA A 75 10.15 -15.08 14.84
C ALA A 75 11.11 -15.93 14.01
N ALA A 76 11.49 -15.45 12.83
CA ALA A 76 12.50 -16.09 11.98
C ALA A 76 13.95 -15.75 12.40
N GLY A 77 14.19 -15.02 13.49
CA GLY A 77 15.51 -14.71 14.02
C GLY A 77 16.10 -13.37 13.57
N GLY A 78 15.30 -12.46 13.04
CA GLY A 78 15.72 -11.11 12.66
C GLY A 78 16.87 -11.11 11.65
N TRP A 79 17.86 -10.25 11.87
CA TRP A 79 19.04 -10.16 10.97
C TRP A 79 20.01 -11.34 11.07
N HIS A 80 19.83 -12.25 12.01
CA HIS A 80 20.72 -13.42 12.20
C HIS A 80 20.41 -14.56 11.23
N THR A 81 19.26 -14.50 10.54
CA THR A 81 18.86 -15.51 9.57
C THR A 81 18.53 -14.87 8.22
N ARG A 82 18.63 -15.67 7.16
CA ARG A 82 18.26 -15.19 5.82
C ARG A 82 16.78 -14.86 5.71
N THR A 83 15.91 -15.70 6.26
CA THR A 83 14.46 -15.47 6.31
C THR A 83 14.12 -14.20 7.05
N GLY A 84 14.69 -14.02 8.24
CA GLY A 84 14.45 -12.82 9.06
C GLY A 84 14.96 -11.55 8.39
N SER A 85 16.15 -11.58 7.77
CA SER A 85 16.70 -10.45 7.01
C SER A 85 15.81 -10.05 5.83
N LEU A 86 15.26 -11.03 5.10
CA LEU A 86 14.31 -10.77 4.00
C LEU A 86 12.99 -10.18 4.53
N ALA A 87 12.48 -10.69 5.65
CA ALA A 87 11.29 -10.13 6.29
C ALA A 87 11.54 -8.69 6.81
N LEU A 88 12.73 -8.38 7.32
CA LEU A 88 13.11 -7.00 7.69
C LEU A 88 13.20 -6.08 6.48
N LEU A 89 13.72 -6.55 5.35
CA LEU A 89 13.71 -5.79 4.10
C LEU A 89 12.27 -5.50 3.64
N ALA A 90 11.39 -6.49 3.72
CA ALA A 90 9.98 -6.31 3.41
C ALA A 90 9.31 -5.29 4.35
N LEU A 91 9.61 -5.37 5.65
CA LEU A 91 9.11 -4.43 6.65
C LEU A 91 9.55 -2.99 6.35
N LEU A 92 10.80 -2.79 5.93
CA LEU A 92 11.30 -1.48 5.51
C LEU A 92 10.51 -0.92 4.32
N GLY A 93 10.21 -1.76 3.31
CA GLY A 93 9.37 -1.36 2.17
C GLY A 93 7.95 -0.96 2.60
N LEU A 94 7.32 -1.74 3.49
CA LEU A 94 6.00 -1.44 4.04
C LEU A 94 5.98 -0.14 4.87
N LEU A 95 6.98 0.08 5.69
CA LEU A 95 7.11 1.32 6.48
C LEU A 95 7.33 2.54 5.57
N THR A 96 8.14 2.40 4.52
CA THR A 96 8.33 3.44 3.50
C THR A 96 7.01 3.78 2.82
N HIS A 97 6.25 2.76 2.37
CA HIS A 97 4.92 2.95 1.79
C HIS A 97 3.99 3.68 2.77
N LEU A 98 3.90 3.22 4.03
CA LEU A 98 3.05 3.82 5.06
C LEU A 98 3.42 5.29 5.31
N LEU A 99 4.71 5.61 5.43
CA LEU A 99 5.18 6.98 5.65
C LEU A 99 4.76 7.90 4.50
N VAL A 100 4.96 7.47 3.26
CA VAL A 100 4.59 8.24 2.06
C VAL A 100 3.07 8.41 1.99
N TYR A 101 2.30 7.35 2.30
CA TYR A 101 0.84 7.42 2.39
C TYR A 101 0.40 8.49 3.40
N LEU A 102 0.89 8.42 4.63
CA LEU A 102 0.48 9.33 5.70
C LEU A 102 0.86 10.80 5.41
N ARG A 103 2.03 11.03 4.78
CA ARG A 103 2.54 12.38 4.52
C ARG A 103 1.95 13.03 3.27
N VAL A 104 1.62 12.26 2.25
CA VAL A 104 1.22 12.81 0.94
C VAL A 104 -0.14 12.32 0.51
N ALA A 105 -0.38 11.00 0.43
CA ALA A 105 -1.60 10.49 -0.14
C ALA A 105 -2.82 10.74 0.75
N LYS A 106 -2.72 10.46 2.05
CA LYS A 106 -3.84 10.62 2.99
C LYS A 106 -4.42 12.03 3.04
N PRO A 107 -3.63 13.12 3.15
CA PRO A 107 -4.19 14.49 3.09
C PRO A 107 -4.93 14.79 1.78
N VAL A 108 -4.41 14.30 0.65
CA VAL A 108 -5.08 14.45 -0.66
C VAL A 108 -6.39 13.65 -0.70
N ASN A 109 -6.36 12.40 -0.22
CA ASN A 109 -7.56 11.56 -0.13
C ASN A 109 -8.66 12.25 0.68
N GLN A 110 -8.31 12.84 1.83
CA GLN A 110 -9.25 13.55 2.68
C GLN A 110 -9.87 14.77 1.97
N ALA A 111 -9.05 15.55 1.26
CA ALA A 111 -9.55 16.70 0.49
C ALA A 111 -10.49 16.26 -0.65
N GLN A 112 -10.13 15.22 -1.40
CA GLN A 112 -10.98 14.68 -2.47
C GLN A 112 -12.26 14.03 -1.93
N THR A 113 -12.19 13.33 -0.80
CA THR A 113 -13.36 12.77 -0.10
C THR A 113 -14.33 13.87 0.31
N ALA A 114 -13.84 14.92 0.96
CA ALA A 114 -14.67 16.05 1.36
C ALA A 114 -15.33 16.76 0.16
N ALA A 115 -14.58 16.97 -0.90
CA ALA A 115 -15.08 17.55 -2.15
C ALA A 115 -16.24 16.73 -2.75
N ALA A 116 -16.05 15.41 -2.85
CA ALA A 116 -17.08 14.52 -3.39
C ALA A 116 -18.33 14.42 -2.50
N GLN A 117 -18.16 14.42 -1.17
CA GLN A 117 -19.27 14.37 -0.22
C GLN A 117 -20.17 15.63 -0.26
N HIS A 118 -19.58 16.77 -0.60
CA HIS A 118 -20.31 18.04 -0.74
C HIS A 118 -20.69 18.36 -2.19
N ASP A 119 -20.41 17.47 -3.14
CA ASP A 119 -20.61 17.68 -4.58
C ASP A 119 -19.94 18.97 -5.11
N ILE A 120 -18.77 19.29 -4.56
CA ILE A 120 -17.97 20.47 -4.92
C ILE A 120 -16.79 20.01 -5.78
N ILE A 121 -16.52 20.74 -6.86
CA ILE A 121 -15.31 20.55 -7.65
C ILE A 121 -14.30 21.61 -7.21
N PRO A 122 -13.21 21.24 -6.49
CA PRO A 122 -12.23 22.21 -6.06
C PRO A 122 -11.52 22.86 -7.25
N PRO A 123 -11.22 24.17 -7.18
CA PRO A 123 -10.48 24.85 -8.27
C PRO A 123 -9.08 24.27 -8.48
N ASP A 124 -8.53 23.58 -7.50
CA ASP A 124 -7.24 22.91 -7.51
C ASP A 124 -7.33 21.37 -7.66
N ALA A 125 -8.48 20.84 -8.11
CA ALA A 125 -8.72 19.38 -8.22
C ALA A 125 -7.59 18.66 -8.98
N ARG A 126 -7.12 19.24 -10.08
CA ARG A 126 -6.02 18.66 -10.87
C ARG A 126 -4.68 18.74 -10.16
N ALA A 127 -4.43 19.79 -9.37
CA ALA A 127 -3.21 19.92 -8.57
C ALA A 127 -3.18 18.90 -7.42
N LEU A 128 -4.31 18.67 -6.74
CA LEU A 128 -4.46 17.61 -5.74
C LEU A 128 -4.13 16.24 -6.34
N GLN A 129 -4.69 15.91 -7.50
CA GLN A 129 -4.40 14.65 -8.17
C GLN A 129 -2.93 14.54 -8.59
N THR A 130 -2.34 15.61 -9.11
CA THR A 130 -0.91 15.63 -9.50
C THR A 130 -0.01 15.38 -8.29
N ARG A 131 -0.35 15.95 -7.13
CA ARG A 131 0.38 15.71 -5.88
C ARG A 131 0.27 14.24 -5.45
N TRP A 132 -0.90 13.64 -5.55
CA TRP A 132 -1.10 12.22 -5.27
C TRP A 132 -0.30 11.34 -6.24
N ASP A 133 -0.40 11.64 -7.54
CA ASP A 133 0.30 10.94 -8.63
C ASP A 133 1.84 10.99 -8.49
N SER A 134 2.37 12.04 -7.86
CA SER A 134 3.82 12.21 -7.70
C SER A 134 4.48 11.13 -6.86
N VAL A 135 3.72 10.48 -5.98
CA VAL A 135 4.24 9.47 -5.04
C VAL A 135 3.81 8.04 -5.34
N ILE A 136 2.86 7.84 -6.27
CA ILE A 136 2.30 6.50 -6.50
C ILE A 136 3.36 5.50 -7.01
N SER A 137 4.26 5.93 -7.88
CA SER A 137 5.34 5.07 -8.39
C SER A 137 6.33 4.68 -7.28
N LEU A 138 6.65 5.60 -6.36
CA LEU A 138 7.49 5.29 -5.20
C LEU A 138 6.79 4.28 -4.28
N ARG A 139 5.50 4.48 -4.00
CA ARG A 139 4.69 3.57 -3.18
C ARG A 139 4.63 2.17 -3.79
N ALA A 140 4.29 2.08 -5.08
CA ALA A 140 4.26 0.82 -5.81
C ALA A 140 5.63 0.12 -5.82
N GLY A 141 6.72 0.87 -6.03
CA GLY A 141 8.09 0.34 -5.99
C GLY A 141 8.48 -0.20 -4.61
N ALA A 142 8.18 0.53 -3.53
CA ALA A 142 8.43 0.06 -2.16
C ALA A 142 7.67 -1.23 -1.85
N LEU A 143 6.40 -1.33 -2.30
CA LEU A 143 5.61 -2.54 -2.14
C LEU A 143 6.10 -3.69 -3.04
N THR A 144 6.63 -3.41 -4.23
CA THR A 144 7.28 -4.42 -5.09
C THR A 144 8.48 -5.05 -4.37
N VAL A 145 9.33 -4.23 -3.76
CA VAL A 145 10.45 -4.71 -2.94
C VAL A 145 9.94 -5.55 -1.77
N ALA A 146 8.92 -5.07 -1.05
CA ALA A 146 8.34 -5.80 0.08
C ALA A 146 7.78 -7.17 -0.35
N MET A 147 6.99 -7.22 -1.43
CA MET A 147 6.42 -8.47 -1.95
C MET A 147 7.50 -9.46 -2.40
N SER A 148 8.50 -8.98 -3.14
CA SER A 148 9.62 -9.82 -3.60
C SER A 148 10.42 -10.40 -2.43
N ALA A 149 10.67 -9.59 -1.40
CA ALA A 149 11.36 -10.01 -0.19
C ALA A 149 10.54 -11.03 0.62
N LEU A 150 9.21 -10.82 0.77
CA LEU A 150 8.31 -11.77 1.44
C LEU A 150 8.25 -13.12 0.69
N LEU A 151 8.13 -13.09 -0.64
CA LEU A 151 8.18 -14.30 -1.45
C LEU A 151 9.51 -15.05 -1.25
N ALA A 152 10.63 -14.33 -1.34
CA ALA A 152 11.94 -14.92 -1.11
C ALA A 152 12.09 -15.50 0.30
N ALA A 153 11.54 -14.83 1.33
CA ALA A 153 11.52 -15.33 2.70
C ALA A 153 10.72 -16.63 2.83
N THR A 154 9.59 -16.74 2.13
CA THR A 154 8.74 -17.95 2.15
C THR A 154 9.46 -19.18 1.63
N TYR A 155 10.28 -19.03 0.58
CA TYR A 155 11.09 -20.12 0.03
C TYR A 155 12.24 -20.58 0.97
N GLN A 156 12.55 -19.82 2.01
CA GLN A 156 13.58 -20.18 3.01
C GLN A 156 12.96 -20.79 4.28
N LEU A 157 11.62 -20.85 4.37
CA LEU A 157 10.96 -21.50 5.51
C LEU A 157 11.14 -23.02 5.41
N PRO A 158 11.40 -23.69 6.53
CA PRO A 158 11.58 -25.14 6.57
C PRO A 158 10.28 -25.89 6.27
#